data_e4d010ac50b9fc0db8ce4c423f784800
#
_entry.id   e4d010ac50b9fc0db8ce4c423f784800
#
_cell.length_a   1.000
_cell.length_b   1.000
_cell.length_c   1.000
_cell.angle_alpha   90.00
_cell.angle_beta   90.00
_cell.angle_gamma   90.00
#
_symmetry.space_group_name_H-M   'P 1'
#
loop_
_entity.id
_entity.type
_entity.pdbx_description
1 polymer ?
#
loop_
_entity_poly.entity_id
_entity_poly.type
_entity_poly.pdbx_seq_one_letter_code
_entity_poly.pdbx_strand_id
1 'polypeptide(L)'
;MILVFGGTTEGRKAAEVLEEAGSPFFYSTKTGEQELSLHNGERIDGAMDAEAMKAFIDKHSIRLIVDAAHPFASQLHHTIAVVASDRHIPVIRYERIYPPRDPDITWIDDYVQVPTDIHSLLATTGVQSISKLKWLEALGIKVFYRILNRESSLLLAYEQGVTDDQLCYFEDSNDIEVDADAILLKESGLSGGFCEKVAAARAKGMRIIALKRPELIQGDSINGPYGLRRAVEKLLPEFYPLHSGLTTGTCATAAAIAATIRLIKGEMPKEVPVMLPDGETIMVAVDYGEDYAYCTKEAGDDPDVTNGIEVRAKVIASDNHGLTRTDPICAEKEVRNSPQKSVAIYGGEGVGRFTLPGFDYPPGEAAINKAPREMIRHNLQTILSPLTSHLLPLKVTISVPDGEEIARRTFNPRLGVEGGISIIGVSGIVKPFSEEAFIDSIRKCMEVAKASGSERVVINSGGKSERFVKALYPDLPKQAFVEYGNYIGETMKIAHELNIPKVTLGVMLGKAVKLAAGHLDTHSRKTTMDLGFIQQMLQESGITIDISDITLARELWKRIPTGQLQIFAQTVIRHCAEHCLPLLPNGELTILLIDDNGKIYEI
;
A
#
# COMPACT_ATOMS: atom_id res chain seq x y z
N MET A 1 -0.06 21.24 15.09
CA MET A 1 -1.30 21.00 14.30
C MET A 1 -1.01 21.06 12.82
N ILE A 2 -1.73 20.29 12.01
CA ILE A 2 -1.63 20.27 10.54
C ILE A 2 -2.88 20.95 9.96
N LEU A 3 -2.71 21.75 8.88
CA LEU A 3 -3.80 22.29 8.08
C LEU A 3 -3.75 21.71 6.67
N VAL A 4 -4.82 21.05 6.26
CA VAL A 4 -4.97 20.45 4.92
C VAL A 4 -5.89 21.32 4.07
N PHE A 5 -5.45 21.71 2.88
CA PHE A 5 -6.32 22.29 1.86
C PHE A 5 -6.76 21.19 0.90
N GLY A 6 -8.04 20.84 0.94
CA GLY A 6 -8.62 19.69 0.27
C GLY A 6 -9.65 20.05 -0.81
N GLY A 7 -10.77 19.33 -0.83
CA GLY A 7 -11.82 19.47 -1.84
C GLY A 7 -11.55 18.67 -3.12
N THR A 8 -10.61 17.72 -3.07
CA THR A 8 -10.18 16.85 -4.18
C THR A 8 -10.09 15.39 -3.72
N THR A 9 -9.85 14.47 -4.64
CA THR A 9 -9.54 13.08 -4.32
C THR A 9 -8.25 12.98 -3.48
N GLU A 10 -7.23 13.77 -3.82
CA GLU A 10 -5.97 13.85 -3.08
C GLU A 10 -6.19 14.39 -1.67
N GLY A 11 -7.04 15.40 -1.51
CA GLY A 11 -7.43 15.93 -0.20
C GLY A 11 -8.08 14.88 0.68
N ARG A 12 -9.00 14.07 0.13
CA ARG A 12 -9.61 12.95 0.87
C ARG A 12 -8.58 11.92 1.30
N LYS A 13 -7.70 11.48 0.38
CA LYS A 13 -6.60 10.57 0.71
C LYS A 13 -5.66 11.14 1.77
N ALA A 14 -5.38 12.45 1.70
CA ALA A 14 -4.56 13.10 2.71
C ALA A 14 -5.23 13.05 4.09
N ALA A 15 -6.54 13.30 4.16
CA ALA A 15 -7.28 13.21 5.41
C ALA A 15 -7.27 11.76 5.96
N GLU A 16 -7.49 10.75 5.12
CA GLU A 16 -7.45 9.32 5.49
C GLU A 16 -6.08 8.95 6.10
N VAL A 17 -4.99 9.40 5.49
CA VAL A 17 -3.63 9.17 6.01
C VAL A 17 -3.41 9.84 7.36
N LEU A 18 -3.90 11.07 7.55
CA LEU A 18 -3.75 11.79 8.81
C LEU A 18 -4.64 11.21 9.93
N GLU A 19 -5.82 10.69 9.59
CA GLU A 19 -6.68 9.98 10.54
C GLU A 19 -6.00 8.75 11.16
N GLU A 20 -5.10 8.05 10.42
CA GLU A 20 -4.32 6.92 10.96
C GLU A 20 -3.48 7.28 12.19
N ALA A 21 -3.13 8.56 12.36
CA ALA A 21 -2.36 9.04 13.50
C ALA A 21 -3.15 9.10 14.80
N GLY A 22 -4.49 9.24 14.73
CA GLY A 22 -5.32 9.55 15.89
C GLY A 22 -5.08 10.95 16.46
N SER A 23 -4.28 11.78 15.78
CA SER A 23 -3.91 13.14 16.19
C SER A 23 -4.80 14.17 15.50
N PRO A 24 -5.14 15.31 16.16
CA PRO A 24 -6.02 16.32 15.59
C PRO A 24 -5.37 17.08 14.45
N PHE A 25 -6.16 17.42 13.41
CA PHE A 25 -5.78 18.24 12.27
C PHE A 25 -6.98 19.05 11.75
N PHE A 26 -6.74 20.04 10.88
CA PHE A 26 -7.78 20.79 10.22
C PHE A 26 -7.85 20.45 8.73
N TYR A 27 -9.08 20.35 8.21
CA TYR A 27 -9.35 20.09 6.81
C TYR A 27 -10.20 21.19 6.20
N SER A 28 -9.61 22.01 5.32
CA SER A 28 -10.24 23.17 4.71
C SER A 28 -10.75 22.88 3.30
N THR A 29 -12.01 23.25 3.04
CA THR A 29 -12.63 23.22 1.71
C THR A 29 -13.27 24.58 1.37
N LYS A 30 -13.36 24.89 0.05
CA LYS A 30 -13.96 26.15 -0.39
C LYS A 30 -15.49 26.18 -0.22
N THR A 31 -16.18 25.09 -0.53
CA THR A 31 -17.65 25.05 -0.67
C THR A 31 -18.34 24.17 0.35
N GLY A 32 -17.61 23.36 1.10
CA GLY A 32 -18.21 22.44 2.06
C GLY A 32 -18.95 21.24 1.47
N GLU A 33 -18.95 21.06 0.15
CA GLU A 33 -19.77 20.05 -0.55
C GLU A 33 -19.18 18.64 -0.55
N GLN A 34 -17.89 18.49 -0.22
CA GLN A 34 -17.24 17.18 -0.22
C GLN A 34 -17.72 16.36 0.98
N GLU A 35 -18.34 15.21 0.72
CA GLU A 35 -18.64 14.25 1.79
C GLU A 35 -17.34 13.59 2.27
N LEU A 36 -17.05 13.79 3.54
CA LEU A 36 -15.88 13.25 4.23
C LEU A 36 -16.21 13.05 5.70
N SER A 37 -16.05 11.83 6.21
CA SER A 37 -16.17 11.53 7.64
C SER A 37 -14.81 11.68 8.28
N LEU A 38 -14.68 12.60 9.22
CA LEU A 38 -13.49 12.83 10.02
C LEU A 38 -13.78 12.46 11.47
N HIS A 39 -12.85 11.76 12.12
CA HIS A 39 -12.91 11.41 13.54
C HIS A 39 -11.98 12.28 14.38
N ASN A 40 -10.78 12.54 13.86
CA ASN A 40 -9.75 13.35 14.49
C ASN A 40 -9.56 14.69 13.77
N GLY A 41 -10.03 14.81 12.53
CA GLY A 41 -9.99 16.04 11.75
C GLY A 41 -11.18 16.96 12.03
N GLU A 42 -10.92 18.27 12.11
CA GLU A 42 -11.95 19.31 12.16
C GLU A 42 -12.09 19.96 10.78
N ARG A 43 -13.33 20.00 10.26
CA ARG A 43 -13.62 20.58 8.95
C ARG A 43 -13.83 22.09 9.04
N ILE A 44 -13.30 22.80 8.05
CA ILE A 44 -13.43 24.24 7.88
C ILE A 44 -13.93 24.51 6.47
N ASP A 45 -15.04 25.20 6.35
CA ASP A 45 -15.64 25.58 5.09
C ASP A 45 -15.48 27.08 4.83
N GLY A 46 -15.22 27.42 3.56
CA GLY A 46 -15.02 28.78 3.11
C GLY A 46 -13.62 29.06 2.56
N ALA A 47 -13.54 30.01 1.63
CA ALA A 47 -12.25 30.45 1.10
C ALA A 47 -11.51 31.30 2.12
N MET A 48 -10.21 31.05 2.32
CA MET A 48 -9.33 31.87 3.14
C MET A 48 -8.47 32.76 2.23
N ASP A 49 -8.51 34.06 2.45
CA ASP A 49 -7.48 34.97 1.94
C ASP A 49 -6.20 34.90 2.79
N ALA A 50 -5.18 35.67 2.42
CA ALA A 50 -3.89 35.63 3.11
C ALA A 50 -3.99 36.05 4.60
N GLU A 51 -4.79 37.04 4.93
CA GLU A 51 -4.92 37.53 6.31
C GLU A 51 -5.75 36.56 7.17
N ALA A 52 -6.82 36.02 6.64
CA ALA A 52 -7.60 34.96 7.31
C ALA A 52 -6.76 33.71 7.55
N MET A 53 -5.93 33.32 6.58
CA MET A 53 -5.04 32.16 6.70
C MET A 53 -3.97 32.40 7.77
N LYS A 54 -3.34 33.58 7.82
CA LYS A 54 -2.38 33.93 8.86
C LYS A 54 -3.01 33.91 10.26
N ALA A 55 -4.18 34.54 10.40
CA ALA A 55 -4.91 34.54 11.67
C ALA A 55 -5.29 33.14 12.14
N PHE A 56 -5.69 32.27 11.21
CA PHE A 56 -6.00 30.88 11.51
C PHE A 56 -4.78 30.09 11.96
N ILE A 57 -3.66 30.24 11.26
CA ILE A 57 -2.38 29.62 11.59
C ILE A 57 -1.92 30.02 13.00
N ASP A 58 -1.94 31.31 13.29
CA ASP A 58 -1.52 31.85 14.60
C ASP A 58 -2.44 31.37 15.72
N LYS A 59 -3.76 31.43 15.52
CA LYS A 59 -4.77 31.00 16.50
C LYS A 59 -4.67 29.50 16.84
N HIS A 60 -4.43 28.65 15.85
CA HIS A 60 -4.46 27.20 16.01
C HIS A 60 -3.06 26.57 16.07
N SER A 61 -1.99 27.38 16.10
CA SER A 61 -0.61 26.92 16.17
C SER A 61 -0.30 25.87 15.09
N ILE A 62 -0.64 26.19 13.83
CA ILE A 62 -0.36 25.32 12.68
C ILE A 62 1.15 25.27 12.47
N ARG A 63 1.68 24.07 12.31
CA ARG A 63 3.12 23.82 12.13
C ARG A 63 3.46 23.17 10.80
N LEU A 64 2.46 22.71 10.05
CA LEU A 64 2.60 22.08 8.75
C LEU A 64 1.35 22.35 7.92
N ILE A 65 1.53 22.67 6.65
CA ILE A 65 0.44 22.78 5.67
C ILE A 65 0.57 21.64 4.66
N VAL A 66 -0.56 20.98 4.38
CA VAL A 66 -0.69 20.00 3.28
C VAL A 66 -1.57 20.64 2.21
N ASP A 67 -0.96 21.00 1.10
CA ASP A 67 -1.66 21.53 -0.07
C ASP A 67 -2.08 20.38 -1.00
N ALA A 68 -3.28 19.88 -0.80
CA ALA A 68 -3.92 18.86 -1.63
C ALA A 68 -5.05 19.44 -2.51
N ALA A 69 -5.04 20.76 -2.73
CA ALA A 69 -6.03 21.41 -3.57
C ALA A 69 -5.85 21.07 -5.05
N HIS A 70 -6.87 21.39 -5.87
CA HIS A 70 -6.85 21.10 -7.29
C HIS A 70 -5.65 21.77 -8.00
N PRO A 71 -4.93 21.08 -8.90
CA PRO A 71 -3.72 21.63 -9.55
C PRO A 71 -3.89 23.00 -10.21
N PHE A 72 -5.11 23.32 -10.65
CA PHE A 72 -5.45 24.63 -11.24
C PHE A 72 -5.97 25.67 -10.24
N ALA A 73 -5.85 25.43 -8.94
CA ALA A 73 -6.19 26.41 -7.90
C ALA A 73 -5.03 27.43 -7.65
N SER A 74 -4.50 28.01 -8.71
CA SER A 74 -3.28 28.84 -8.71
C SER A 74 -3.29 29.96 -7.67
N GLN A 75 -4.43 30.62 -7.47
CA GLN A 75 -4.59 31.67 -6.45
C GLN A 75 -4.35 31.11 -5.04
N LEU A 76 -4.95 29.96 -4.72
CA LEU A 76 -4.79 29.32 -3.40
C LEU A 76 -3.34 28.85 -3.20
N HIS A 77 -2.74 28.21 -4.19
CA HIS A 77 -1.34 27.78 -4.11
C HIS A 77 -0.39 28.95 -3.86
N HIS A 78 -0.62 30.09 -4.56
CA HIS A 78 0.15 31.31 -4.33
C HIS A 78 -0.06 31.85 -2.92
N THR A 79 -1.31 31.92 -2.44
CA THR A 79 -1.62 32.36 -1.08
C THR A 79 -0.95 31.49 -0.03
N ILE A 80 -1.02 30.17 -0.18
CA ILE A 80 -0.35 29.21 0.71
C ILE A 80 1.17 29.47 0.74
N ALA A 81 1.80 29.59 -0.44
CA ALA A 81 3.24 29.81 -0.55
C ALA A 81 3.68 31.10 0.16
N VAL A 82 2.96 32.21 -0.06
CA VAL A 82 3.26 33.50 0.56
C VAL A 82 3.10 33.44 2.08
N VAL A 83 1.98 32.90 2.56
CA VAL A 83 1.68 32.83 4.01
C VAL A 83 2.62 31.85 4.72
N ALA A 84 2.89 30.71 4.13
CA ALA A 84 3.80 29.71 4.70
C ALA A 84 5.23 30.24 4.80
N SER A 85 5.70 30.98 3.78
CA SER A 85 7.00 31.66 3.80
C SER A 85 7.07 32.72 4.91
N ASP A 86 6.03 33.54 5.06
CA ASP A 86 5.94 34.61 6.09
C ASP A 86 5.94 34.03 7.52
N ARG A 87 5.34 32.85 7.72
CA ARG A 87 5.25 32.16 9.02
C ARG A 87 6.33 31.10 9.23
N HIS A 88 7.22 30.89 8.27
CA HIS A 88 8.25 29.84 8.28
C HIS A 88 7.69 28.44 8.54
N ILE A 89 6.55 28.12 7.91
CA ILE A 89 5.88 26.83 8.03
C ILE A 89 6.17 25.97 6.79
N PRO A 90 6.58 24.71 6.95
CA PRO A 90 6.77 23.81 5.82
C PRO A 90 5.43 23.51 5.12
N VAL A 91 5.51 23.31 3.80
CA VAL A 91 4.38 22.95 2.95
C VAL A 91 4.70 21.65 2.24
N ILE A 92 3.81 20.67 2.36
CA ILE A 92 3.82 19.46 1.54
C ILE A 92 2.78 19.66 0.44
N ARG A 93 3.24 19.62 -0.81
CA ARG A 93 2.33 19.59 -1.95
C ARG A 93 1.95 18.15 -2.28
N TYR A 94 0.66 17.80 -2.15
CA TYR A 94 0.13 16.50 -2.55
C TYR A 94 -0.32 16.55 -4.01
N GLU A 95 0.58 16.15 -4.90
CA GLU A 95 0.35 16.13 -6.34
C GLU A 95 -0.40 14.88 -6.79
N ARG A 96 -1.00 14.99 -7.97
CA ARG A 96 -1.57 13.86 -8.69
C ARG A 96 -0.49 13.08 -9.42
N ILE A 97 -0.78 11.82 -9.73
CA ILE A 97 0.03 11.05 -10.68
C ILE A 97 -0.40 11.45 -12.08
N TYR A 98 0.56 11.85 -12.90
CA TYR A 98 0.33 12.28 -14.27
C TYR A 98 0.95 11.27 -15.24
N PRO A 99 0.19 10.83 -16.28
CA PRO A 99 0.79 10.06 -17.36
C PRO A 99 1.79 10.92 -18.15
N PRO A 100 2.74 10.30 -18.86
CA PRO A 100 3.57 11.03 -19.81
C PRO A 100 2.73 11.80 -20.81
N ARG A 101 3.17 13.02 -21.18
CA ARG A 101 2.49 13.83 -22.17
C ARG A 101 2.58 13.15 -23.53
N ASP A 102 1.40 12.82 -24.08
CA ASP A 102 1.27 12.17 -25.37
C ASP A 102 1.58 13.17 -26.50
N PRO A 103 2.47 12.85 -27.46
CA PRO A 103 2.82 13.74 -28.56
C PRO A 103 1.67 13.99 -29.55
N ASP A 104 0.65 13.11 -29.58
CA ASP A 104 -0.52 13.28 -30.45
C ASP A 104 -1.56 14.27 -29.89
N ILE A 105 -1.35 14.76 -28.67
CA ILE A 105 -2.20 15.78 -28.03
C ILE A 105 -1.58 17.16 -28.24
N THR A 106 -2.40 18.14 -28.61
CA THR A 106 -1.97 19.54 -28.69
C THR A 106 -1.91 20.14 -27.27
N TRP A 107 -0.70 20.30 -26.75
CA TRP A 107 -0.47 20.86 -25.41
C TRP A 107 -0.34 22.38 -25.47
N ILE A 108 -1.15 23.09 -24.66
CA ILE A 108 -1.15 24.55 -24.56
C ILE A 108 -0.87 25.02 -23.13
N ASP A 109 -0.25 26.20 -23.00
CA ASP A 109 0.03 26.83 -21.70
C ASP A 109 -1.05 27.81 -21.26
N ASP A 110 -1.79 28.36 -22.23
CA ASP A 110 -2.87 29.32 -21.98
C ASP A 110 -4.02 29.14 -22.98
N TYR A 111 -5.23 29.57 -22.59
CA TYR A 111 -6.45 29.46 -23.42
C TYR A 111 -6.37 30.24 -24.74
N VAL A 112 -5.53 31.27 -24.83
CA VAL A 112 -5.31 32.04 -26.08
C VAL A 112 -4.56 31.23 -27.13
N GLN A 113 -3.96 30.09 -26.78
CA GLN A 113 -3.25 29.21 -27.70
C GLN A 113 -4.16 28.10 -28.29
N VAL A 114 -5.46 28.12 -27.99
CA VAL A 114 -6.39 27.16 -28.60
C VAL A 114 -6.38 27.36 -30.12
N PRO A 115 -6.14 26.28 -30.91
CA PRO A 115 -6.15 26.39 -32.39
C PRO A 115 -7.47 26.91 -32.93
N THR A 116 -7.39 27.76 -33.95
CA THR A 116 -8.57 28.36 -34.59
C THR A 116 -8.98 27.69 -35.93
N ASP A 117 -8.27 26.65 -36.32
CA ASP A 117 -8.55 25.79 -37.48
C ASP A 117 -9.55 24.67 -37.17
N ILE A 118 -10.53 24.97 -36.32
CA ILE A 118 -11.62 24.09 -35.88
C ILE A 118 -12.98 24.82 -36.09
N HIS A 119 -14.07 24.08 -36.24
CA HIS A 119 -15.42 24.68 -36.36
C HIS A 119 -16.19 24.62 -35.04
N SER A 120 -15.88 23.63 -34.22
CA SER A 120 -16.56 23.42 -32.95
C SER A 120 -15.61 22.89 -31.88
N LEU A 121 -15.82 23.29 -30.61
CA LEU A 121 -15.00 22.94 -29.45
C LEU A 121 -15.88 22.50 -28.28
N LEU A 122 -15.61 21.34 -27.71
CA LEU A 122 -16.14 20.94 -26.41
C LEU A 122 -15.14 21.32 -25.31
N ALA A 123 -15.45 22.33 -24.51
CA ALA A 123 -14.63 22.75 -23.38
C ALA A 123 -15.03 22.02 -22.08
N THR A 124 -14.15 21.18 -21.53
CA THR A 124 -14.36 20.46 -20.26
C THR A 124 -13.53 21.06 -19.12
N THR A 125 -13.22 22.33 -19.21
CA THR A 125 -12.31 23.04 -18.30
C THR A 125 -13.02 23.73 -17.12
N GLY A 126 -14.34 23.58 -17.03
CA GLY A 126 -15.19 24.07 -15.94
C GLY A 126 -15.67 25.51 -16.15
N VAL A 127 -16.70 25.91 -15.40
CA VAL A 127 -17.44 27.17 -15.57
C VAL A 127 -16.57 28.44 -15.49
N GLN A 128 -15.48 28.40 -14.71
CA GLN A 128 -14.55 29.54 -14.56
C GLN A 128 -13.73 29.86 -15.83
N SER A 129 -13.71 28.96 -16.79
CA SER A 129 -12.96 29.13 -18.05
C SER A 129 -13.79 29.68 -19.20
N ILE A 130 -15.09 29.85 -19.02
CA ILE A 130 -16.01 30.32 -20.07
C ILE A 130 -15.56 31.67 -20.64
N SER A 131 -15.35 32.67 -19.79
CA SER A 131 -14.89 34.01 -20.21
C SER A 131 -13.58 33.99 -20.98
N LYS A 132 -12.70 33.02 -20.70
CA LYS A 132 -11.41 32.85 -21.36
C LYS A 132 -11.51 32.27 -22.77
N LEU A 133 -12.68 31.74 -23.15
CA LEU A 133 -12.94 31.09 -24.44
C LEU A 133 -13.92 31.91 -25.33
N LYS A 134 -14.52 32.98 -24.80
CA LYS A 134 -15.47 33.82 -25.56
C LYS A 134 -14.90 34.43 -26.85
N TRP A 135 -13.60 34.61 -26.93
CA TRP A 135 -12.91 35.09 -28.10
C TRP A 135 -13.02 34.10 -29.31
N LEU A 136 -13.14 32.79 -29.04
CA LEU A 136 -13.38 31.78 -30.09
C LEU A 136 -14.77 31.94 -30.72
N GLU A 137 -15.79 32.20 -29.90
CA GLU A 137 -17.13 32.47 -30.37
C GLU A 137 -17.17 33.71 -31.27
N ALA A 138 -16.40 34.75 -30.94
CA ALA A 138 -16.26 35.95 -31.76
C ALA A 138 -15.60 35.69 -33.12
N LEU A 139 -14.86 34.59 -33.26
CA LEU A 139 -14.31 34.09 -34.55
C LEU A 139 -15.26 33.14 -35.28
N GLY A 140 -16.47 32.91 -34.76
CA GLY A 140 -17.48 32.03 -35.37
C GLY A 140 -17.31 30.55 -35.04
N ILE A 141 -16.44 30.20 -34.09
CA ILE A 141 -16.26 28.81 -33.61
C ILE A 141 -17.36 28.51 -32.59
N LYS A 142 -18.09 27.43 -32.79
CA LYS A 142 -19.12 26.98 -31.83
C LYS A 142 -18.48 26.35 -30.61
N VAL A 143 -18.71 26.92 -29.41
CA VAL A 143 -18.15 26.39 -28.17
C VAL A 143 -19.25 25.78 -27.31
N PHE A 144 -19.08 24.52 -26.94
CA PHE A 144 -19.90 23.81 -25.96
C PHE A 144 -19.14 23.75 -24.61
N TYR A 145 -19.82 24.02 -23.51
CA TYR A 145 -19.25 24.07 -22.18
C TYR A 145 -19.78 22.93 -21.33
N ARG A 146 -18.91 22.01 -20.94
CA ARG A 146 -19.25 20.93 -20.01
C ARG A 146 -19.03 21.40 -18.57
N ILE A 147 -20.12 21.55 -17.83
CA ILE A 147 -20.14 22.04 -16.45
C ILE A 147 -20.82 21.04 -15.53
N LEU A 148 -20.63 21.20 -14.21
CA LEU A 148 -21.38 20.46 -13.20
C LEU A 148 -22.85 20.94 -13.22
N ASN A 149 -23.79 20.01 -13.16
CA ASN A 149 -25.22 20.30 -13.07
C ASN A 149 -25.59 20.76 -11.65
N ARG A 150 -25.19 22.01 -11.33
CA ARG A 150 -25.42 22.66 -10.04
C ARG A 150 -25.89 24.07 -10.26
N GLU A 151 -26.81 24.54 -9.41
CA GLU A 151 -27.39 25.89 -9.52
C GLU A 151 -26.31 26.97 -9.58
N SER A 152 -25.29 26.91 -8.73
CA SER A 152 -24.18 27.85 -8.71
C SER A 152 -23.38 27.86 -10.02
N SER A 153 -23.19 26.70 -10.65
CA SER A 153 -22.47 26.61 -11.93
C SER A 153 -23.32 27.13 -13.08
N LEU A 154 -24.63 26.88 -13.06
CA LEU A 154 -25.58 27.38 -14.05
C LEU A 154 -25.68 28.91 -14.01
N LEU A 155 -25.89 29.48 -12.83
CA LEU A 155 -25.96 30.93 -12.65
C LEU A 155 -24.69 31.61 -13.19
N LEU A 156 -23.52 31.08 -12.82
CA LEU A 156 -22.25 31.63 -13.29
C LEU A 156 -22.04 31.46 -14.80
N ALA A 157 -22.56 30.41 -15.42
CA ALA A 157 -22.51 30.23 -16.88
C ALA A 157 -23.40 31.26 -17.60
N TYR A 158 -24.64 31.46 -17.13
CA TYR A 158 -25.55 32.46 -17.67
C TYR A 158 -25.04 33.88 -17.51
N GLU A 159 -24.43 34.23 -16.35
CA GLU A 159 -23.76 35.52 -16.12
C GLU A 159 -22.66 35.80 -17.17
N GLN A 160 -21.99 34.72 -17.65
CA GLN A 160 -20.96 34.80 -18.69
C GLN A 160 -21.56 34.74 -20.12
N GLY A 161 -22.89 34.81 -20.27
CA GLY A 161 -23.56 34.87 -21.55
C GLY A 161 -23.56 33.54 -22.31
N VAL A 162 -23.63 32.41 -21.62
CA VAL A 162 -23.81 31.08 -22.23
C VAL A 162 -25.30 30.79 -22.37
N THR A 163 -25.69 30.15 -23.45
CA THR A 163 -27.06 29.70 -23.70
C THR A 163 -27.23 28.21 -23.47
N ASP A 164 -28.48 27.76 -23.29
CA ASP A 164 -28.75 26.34 -22.95
C ASP A 164 -28.24 25.36 -24.02
N ASP A 165 -28.25 25.74 -25.29
CA ASP A 165 -27.75 24.93 -26.41
C ASP A 165 -26.22 24.81 -26.45
N GLN A 166 -25.51 25.60 -25.65
CA GLN A 166 -24.06 25.50 -25.43
C GLN A 166 -23.70 24.70 -24.18
N LEU A 167 -24.67 24.41 -23.31
CA LEU A 167 -24.39 23.70 -22.04
C LEU A 167 -24.47 22.20 -22.22
N CYS A 168 -23.47 21.53 -21.65
CA CYS A 168 -23.41 20.08 -21.48
C CYS A 168 -23.17 19.78 -20.00
N TYR A 169 -23.76 18.71 -19.49
CA TYR A 169 -23.62 18.38 -18.08
C TYR A 169 -22.65 17.23 -17.88
N PHE A 170 -22.00 17.24 -16.75
CA PHE A 170 -21.18 16.13 -16.30
C PHE A 170 -22.11 15.14 -15.57
N GLU A 171 -22.41 14.03 -16.21
CA GLU A 171 -23.01 12.85 -15.59
C GLU A 171 -21.91 11.87 -15.18
N ASP A 172 -22.22 10.80 -14.45
CA ASP A 172 -21.23 9.84 -13.94
C ASP A 172 -20.47 9.07 -15.04
N SER A 173 -20.79 9.28 -16.32
CA SER A 173 -20.07 8.73 -17.47
C SER A 173 -19.13 9.75 -18.11
N ASN A 174 -17.98 9.28 -18.62
CA ASN A 174 -17.09 10.11 -19.46
C ASN A 174 -17.58 10.22 -20.92
N ASP A 175 -18.82 9.80 -21.22
CA ASP A 175 -19.38 9.83 -22.54
C ASP A 175 -19.51 11.27 -23.06
N ILE A 176 -19.16 11.44 -24.33
CA ILE A 176 -19.26 12.72 -25.03
C ILE A 176 -20.51 12.67 -25.91
N GLU A 177 -21.56 13.38 -25.54
CA GLU A 177 -22.81 13.41 -26.28
C GLU A 177 -22.82 14.43 -27.45
N VAL A 178 -21.90 15.40 -27.37
CA VAL A 178 -21.82 16.51 -28.31
C VAL A 178 -20.96 16.15 -29.51
N ASP A 179 -21.44 16.51 -30.68
CA ASP A 179 -20.67 16.44 -31.93
C ASP A 179 -19.83 17.72 -32.09
N ALA A 180 -18.53 17.58 -31.81
CA ALA A 180 -17.57 18.67 -31.90
C ALA A 180 -16.24 18.17 -32.50
N ASP A 181 -15.58 19.03 -33.29
CA ASP A 181 -14.32 18.71 -33.98
C ASP A 181 -13.18 18.50 -33.00
N ALA A 182 -13.19 19.26 -31.88
CA ALA A 182 -12.14 19.25 -30.90
C ALA A 182 -12.67 19.25 -29.46
N ILE A 183 -11.86 18.77 -28.56
CA ILE A 183 -12.08 18.83 -27.09
C ILE A 183 -10.94 19.54 -26.39
N LEU A 184 -11.28 20.43 -25.47
CA LEU A 184 -10.31 21.07 -24.58
C LEU A 184 -10.39 20.46 -23.17
N LEU A 185 -9.30 19.87 -22.74
CA LEU A 185 -9.12 19.22 -21.44
C LEU A 185 -8.16 20.03 -20.56
N LYS A 186 -8.23 19.83 -19.25
CA LYS A 186 -7.14 20.21 -18.33
C LYS A 186 -6.26 18.98 -18.05
N GLU A 187 -4.93 19.17 -17.93
CA GLU A 187 -4.01 18.13 -17.44
C GLU A 187 -4.34 17.84 -15.96
N SER A 188 -5.39 17.03 -15.75
CA SER A 188 -5.96 16.78 -14.41
C SER A 188 -5.41 15.53 -13.73
N GLY A 189 -4.47 14.82 -14.36
CA GLY A 189 -3.88 13.58 -13.82
C GLY A 189 -4.83 12.38 -13.85
N LEU A 190 -4.34 11.23 -13.35
CA LEU A 190 -5.12 9.98 -13.36
C LEU A 190 -6.40 10.11 -12.53
N SER A 191 -6.31 10.61 -11.31
CA SER A 191 -7.47 10.80 -10.41
C SER A 191 -8.47 11.87 -10.89
N GLY A 192 -8.08 12.70 -11.87
CA GLY A 192 -8.95 13.70 -12.51
C GLY A 192 -9.67 13.20 -13.75
N GLY A 193 -9.56 11.91 -14.10
CA GLY A 193 -10.21 11.30 -15.26
C GLY A 193 -9.61 11.78 -16.59
N PHE A 194 -8.34 12.16 -16.64
CA PHE A 194 -7.69 12.66 -17.85
C PHE A 194 -7.60 11.58 -18.94
N CYS A 195 -7.14 10.37 -18.56
CA CYS A 195 -6.98 9.27 -19.51
C CYS A 195 -8.31 8.81 -20.10
N GLU A 196 -9.36 8.74 -19.28
CA GLU A 196 -10.70 8.34 -19.69
C GLU A 196 -11.28 9.36 -20.68
N LYS A 197 -11.12 10.65 -20.42
CA LYS A 197 -11.56 11.72 -21.34
C LYS A 197 -10.80 11.70 -22.66
N VAL A 198 -9.49 11.45 -22.62
CA VAL A 198 -8.66 11.27 -23.82
C VAL A 198 -9.13 10.07 -24.63
N ALA A 199 -9.39 8.93 -23.97
CA ALA A 199 -9.89 7.72 -24.63
C ALA A 199 -11.27 7.95 -25.28
N ALA A 200 -12.19 8.60 -24.60
CA ALA A 200 -13.52 8.93 -25.11
C ALA A 200 -13.44 9.88 -26.32
N ALA A 201 -12.57 10.89 -26.28
CA ALA A 201 -12.36 11.81 -27.38
C ALA A 201 -11.75 11.12 -28.62
N ARG A 202 -10.78 10.23 -28.41
CA ARG A 202 -10.19 9.40 -29.49
C ARG A 202 -11.20 8.49 -30.14
N ALA A 203 -12.09 7.86 -29.36
CA ALA A 203 -13.14 6.99 -29.88
C ALA A 203 -14.11 7.76 -30.82
N LYS A 204 -14.25 9.09 -30.64
CA LYS A 204 -15.05 9.97 -31.48
C LYS A 204 -14.26 10.68 -32.59
N GLY A 205 -12.96 10.42 -32.71
CA GLY A 205 -12.10 11.05 -33.70
C GLY A 205 -11.87 12.55 -33.49
N MET A 206 -12.09 13.07 -32.29
CA MET A 206 -11.92 14.47 -31.94
C MET A 206 -10.43 14.85 -31.82
N ARG A 207 -10.09 16.06 -32.27
CA ARG A 207 -8.77 16.65 -31.97
C ARG A 207 -8.69 16.98 -30.49
N ILE A 208 -7.62 16.52 -29.82
CA ILE A 208 -7.46 16.70 -28.39
C ILE A 208 -6.50 17.86 -28.11
N ILE A 209 -6.96 18.83 -27.34
CA ILE A 209 -6.21 19.98 -26.86
C ILE A 209 -6.17 19.89 -25.34
N ALA A 210 -5.00 19.97 -24.75
CA ALA A 210 -4.83 19.87 -23.29
C ALA A 210 -4.12 21.11 -22.73
N LEU A 211 -4.78 21.77 -21.79
CA LEU A 211 -4.17 22.85 -21.01
C LEU A 211 -3.24 22.23 -19.98
N LYS A 212 -1.96 22.58 -20.07
CA LYS A 212 -0.94 22.11 -19.12
C LYS A 212 -1.25 22.63 -17.72
N ARG A 213 -0.96 21.83 -16.71
CA ARG A 213 -1.03 22.28 -15.32
C ARG A 213 -0.01 23.36 -15.07
N PRO A 214 -0.31 24.34 -14.19
CA PRO A 214 0.67 25.31 -13.73
C PRO A 214 1.86 24.64 -13.07
N GLU A 215 3.06 25.11 -13.34
CA GLU A 215 4.25 24.69 -12.57
C GLU A 215 4.21 25.34 -11.19
N LEU A 216 4.32 24.52 -10.15
CA LEU A 216 4.33 25.00 -8.77
C LEU A 216 5.76 25.21 -8.30
N ILE A 217 6.01 26.35 -7.68
CA ILE A 217 7.38 26.86 -7.40
C ILE A 217 7.90 26.45 -6.02
N GLN A 218 7.08 25.90 -5.10
CA GLN A 218 7.50 25.67 -3.71
C GLN A 218 6.90 24.43 -3.06
N GLY A 219 7.68 23.80 -2.18
CA GLY A 219 7.32 22.70 -1.28
C GLY A 219 7.87 21.35 -1.72
N ASP A 220 8.00 20.43 -0.76
CA ASP A 220 8.25 19.02 -1.03
C ASP A 220 7.01 18.45 -1.73
N SER A 221 7.17 17.96 -2.94
CA SER A 221 6.07 17.38 -3.71
C SER A 221 6.04 15.87 -3.50
N ILE A 222 4.88 15.37 -3.10
CA ILE A 222 4.58 13.93 -2.98
C ILE A 222 3.35 13.60 -3.81
N ASN A 223 3.17 12.35 -4.20
CA ASN A 223 2.06 11.95 -5.09
C ASN A 223 1.25 10.75 -4.59
N GLY A 224 1.37 10.41 -3.32
CA GLY A 224 0.62 9.31 -2.75
C GLY A 224 0.57 9.30 -1.21
N PRO A 225 -0.19 8.36 -0.64
CA PRO A 225 -0.42 8.28 0.80
C PRO A 225 0.86 7.98 1.61
N TYR A 226 1.73 7.13 1.10
CA TYR A 226 2.98 6.76 1.80
C TYR A 226 3.99 7.92 1.80
N GLY A 227 4.10 8.65 0.69
CA GLY A 227 4.93 9.86 0.61
C GLY A 227 4.44 10.93 1.57
N LEU A 228 3.13 11.14 1.67
CA LEU A 228 2.56 12.06 2.65
C LEU A 228 2.91 11.63 4.08
N ARG A 229 2.65 10.37 4.43
CA ARG A 229 2.94 9.86 5.77
C ARG A 229 4.41 10.06 6.14
N ARG A 230 5.34 9.64 5.28
CA ARG A 230 6.78 9.80 5.51
C ARG A 230 7.21 11.27 5.59
N ALA A 231 6.66 12.16 4.77
CA ALA A 231 6.94 13.59 4.84
C ALA A 231 6.46 14.20 6.17
N VAL A 232 5.26 13.80 6.64
CA VAL A 232 4.74 14.22 7.96
C VAL A 232 5.60 13.65 9.09
N GLU A 233 5.97 12.37 9.06
CA GLU A 233 6.86 11.73 10.04
C GLU A 233 8.22 12.45 10.12
N LYS A 234 8.76 12.94 9.00
CA LYS A 234 10.01 13.70 8.93
C LYS A 234 9.87 15.13 9.49
N LEU A 235 8.78 15.83 9.18
CA LEU A 235 8.57 17.24 9.54
C LEU A 235 7.92 17.42 10.92
N LEU A 236 7.08 16.48 11.36
CA LEU A 236 6.38 16.45 12.64
C LEU A 236 6.40 15.03 13.23
N PRO A 237 7.56 14.54 13.71
CA PRO A 237 7.70 13.15 14.18
C PRO A 237 6.67 12.75 15.24
N GLU A 238 6.28 13.69 16.11
CA GLU A 238 5.31 13.45 17.17
C GLU A 238 3.86 13.31 16.70
N PHE A 239 3.58 13.54 15.42
CA PHE A 239 2.20 13.48 14.92
C PHE A 239 1.69 12.04 14.85
N TYR A 240 2.52 11.10 14.40
CA TYR A 240 2.20 9.67 14.41
C TYR A 240 2.76 8.99 15.65
N PRO A 241 1.97 8.15 16.35
CA PRO A 241 2.46 7.38 17.49
C PRO A 241 3.47 6.30 17.11
N LEU A 242 3.47 5.86 15.85
CA LEU A 242 4.37 4.86 15.28
C LEU A 242 4.80 5.29 13.88
N HIS A 243 6.12 5.17 13.60
CA HIS A 243 6.71 5.56 12.33
C HIS A 243 6.76 4.39 11.34
N SER A 244 6.51 4.70 10.08
CA SER A 244 6.61 3.75 8.98
C SER A 244 8.07 3.48 8.57
N GLY A 245 8.31 2.36 7.91
CA GLY A 245 9.63 1.97 7.42
C GLY A 245 9.63 1.57 5.95
N LEU A 246 10.80 1.16 5.46
CA LEU A 246 11.01 0.67 4.10
C LEU A 246 11.12 -0.86 4.08
N THR A 247 10.59 -1.50 3.03
CA THR A 247 10.80 -2.92 2.81
C THR A 247 12.20 -3.19 2.22
N THR A 248 12.70 -4.42 2.33
CA THR A 248 13.94 -4.85 1.66
C THR A 248 13.85 -4.66 0.14
N GLY A 249 12.65 -4.80 -0.45
CA GLY A 249 12.39 -4.57 -1.87
C GLY A 249 12.60 -3.11 -2.27
N THR A 250 12.10 -2.18 -1.48
CA THR A 250 12.30 -0.73 -1.72
C THR A 250 13.75 -0.33 -1.58
N CYS A 251 14.45 -0.84 -0.55
CA CYS A 251 15.88 -0.58 -0.38
C CYS A 251 16.70 -1.16 -1.54
N ALA A 252 16.39 -2.37 -2.01
CA ALA A 252 17.05 -2.97 -3.17
C ALA A 252 16.81 -2.16 -4.45
N THR A 253 15.58 -1.62 -4.62
CA THR A 253 15.23 -0.77 -5.76
C THR A 253 15.99 0.55 -5.71
N ALA A 254 16.02 1.22 -4.55
CA ALA A 254 16.77 2.47 -4.36
C ALA A 254 18.26 2.29 -4.66
N ALA A 255 18.87 1.23 -4.12
CA ALA A 255 20.26 0.89 -4.38
C ALA A 255 20.52 0.61 -5.88
N ALA A 256 19.61 -0.11 -6.55
CA ALA A 256 19.73 -0.39 -7.98
C ALA A 256 19.60 0.88 -8.84
N ILE A 257 18.69 1.80 -8.51
CA ILE A 257 18.55 3.11 -9.14
C ILE A 257 19.85 3.90 -9.00
N ALA A 258 20.36 4.03 -7.76
CA ALA A 258 21.58 4.78 -7.45
C ALA A 258 22.80 4.23 -8.20
N ALA A 259 22.99 2.90 -8.19
CA ALA A 259 24.06 2.24 -8.93
C ALA A 259 23.92 2.43 -10.46
N THR A 260 22.68 2.46 -10.99
CA THR A 260 22.42 2.70 -12.41
C THR A 260 22.71 4.15 -12.80
N ILE A 261 22.30 5.13 -11.99
CA ILE A 261 22.62 6.55 -12.22
C ILE A 261 24.14 6.77 -12.22
N ARG A 262 24.84 6.18 -11.25
CA ARG A 262 26.31 6.22 -11.20
C ARG A 262 26.95 5.61 -12.44
N LEU A 263 26.45 4.45 -12.90
CA LEU A 263 26.98 3.77 -14.08
C LEU A 263 26.80 4.59 -15.37
N ILE A 264 25.62 5.23 -15.54
CA ILE A 264 25.26 5.89 -16.80
C ILE A 264 25.72 7.35 -16.83
N LYS A 265 25.58 8.07 -15.71
CA LYS A 265 25.82 9.51 -15.63
C LYS A 265 27.09 9.89 -14.86
N GLY A 266 27.67 8.96 -14.09
CA GLY A 266 28.75 9.26 -13.14
C GLY A 266 28.30 10.04 -11.90
N GLU A 267 26.99 10.28 -11.73
CA GLU A 267 26.42 11.02 -10.62
C GLU A 267 26.21 10.11 -9.41
N MET A 268 26.30 10.68 -8.21
CA MET A 268 26.10 9.98 -6.93
C MET A 268 25.10 10.76 -6.04
N PRO A 269 23.81 10.77 -6.39
CA PRO A 269 22.81 11.46 -5.57
C PRO A 269 22.68 10.80 -4.20
N LYS A 270 22.44 11.60 -3.16
CA LYS A 270 22.22 11.10 -1.78
C LYS A 270 20.84 10.51 -1.56
N GLU A 271 19.90 10.87 -2.40
CA GLU A 271 18.52 10.36 -2.40
C GLU A 271 18.09 10.08 -3.84
N VAL A 272 17.27 9.05 -4.02
CA VAL A 272 16.74 8.67 -5.33
C VAL A 272 15.21 8.52 -5.28
N PRO A 273 14.50 8.89 -6.35
CA PRO A 273 13.07 8.63 -6.45
C PRO A 273 12.83 7.15 -6.71
N VAL A 274 12.01 6.53 -5.87
CA VAL A 274 11.56 5.13 -6.03
C VAL A 274 10.08 5.12 -6.29
N MET A 275 9.66 4.63 -7.45
CA MET A 275 8.26 4.38 -7.75
C MET A 275 7.86 3.04 -7.12
N LEU A 276 6.87 3.10 -6.24
CA LEU A 276 6.28 1.96 -5.55
C LEU A 276 5.30 1.20 -6.47
N PRO A 277 4.87 -0.01 -6.11
CA PRO A 277 3.97 -0.82 -6.94
C PRO A 277 2.62 -0.18 -7.29
N ASP A 278 2.12 0.72 -6.46
CA ASP A 278 0.87 1.48 -6.69
C ASP A 278 1.05 2.72 -7.57
N GLY A 279 2.29 3.00 -8.04
CA GLY A 279 2.66 4.14 -8.87
C GLY A 279 3.02 5.40 -8.08
N GLU A 280 2.96 5.36 -6.75
CA GLU A 280 3.47 6.42 -5.91
C GLU A 280 4.99 6.50 -5.96
N THR A 281 5.56 7.71 -5.89
CA THR A 281 7.01 7.92 -5.86
C THR A 281 7.44 8.50 -4.52
N ILE A 282 8.41 7.86 -3.87
CA ILE A 282 9.00 8.33 -2.62
C ILE A 282 10.50 8.59 -2.81
N MET A 283 11.06 9.54 -2.07
CA MET A 283 12.51 9.76 -2.00
C MET A 283 13.12 8.83 -0.97
N VAL A 284 14.20 8.13 -1.36
CA VAL A 284 14.90 7.15 -0.53
C VAL A 284 16.38 7.49 -0.48
N ALA A 285 16.92 7.60 0.74
CA ALA A 285 18.33 7.85 0.96
C ALA A 285 19.18 6.66 0.53
N VAL A 286 20.32 6.95 -0.09
CA VAL A 286 21.28 5.97 -0.59
C VAL A 286 22.70 6.41 -0.32
N ASP A 287 23.61 5.45 -0.20
CA ASP A 287 25.03 5.65 -0.10
C ASP A 287 25.79 4.74 -1.09
N TYR A 288 27.10 4.90 -1.17
CA TYR A 288 27.93 4.27 -2.20
C TYR A 288 29.14 3.58 -1.61
N GLY A 289 29.40 2.36 -2.05
CA GLY A 289 30.66 1.67 -1.89
C GLY A 289 31.57 1.82 -3.12
N GLU A 290 32.63 1.02 -3.19
CA GLU A 290 33.60 1.09 -4.27
C GLU A 290 32.96 0.83 -5.65
N ASP A 291 32.18 -0.25 -5.79
CA ASP A 291 31.57 -0.70 -7.05
C ASP A 291 30.06 -1.02 -6.92
N TYR A 292 29.43 -0.58 -5.85
CA TYR A 292 27.99 -0.74 -5.56
C TYR A 292 27.39 0.53 -4.96
N ALA A 293 26.06 0.61 -4.96
CA ALA A 293 25.32 1.52 -4.12
C ALA A 293 24.51 0.72 -3.09
N TYR A 294 24.11 1.34 -1.99
CA TYR A 294 23.31 0.67 -0.96
C TYR A 294 22.29 1.61 -0.31
N CYS A 295 21.28 0.98 0.25
CA CYS A 295 20.29 1.62 1.10
C CYS A 295 20.32 0.94 2.48
N THR A 296 20.47 1.72 3.53
CA THR A 296 20.29 1.23 4.91
C THR A 296 18.81 1.12 5.20
N LYS A 297 18.35 -0.08 5.53
CA LYS A 297 16.93 -0.33 5.77
C LYS A 297 16.48 0.29 7.10
N GLU A 298 15.53 1.19 7.02
CA GLU A 298 14.80 1.73 8.16
C GLU A 298 13.44 1.02 8.25
N ALA A 299 13.23 0.22 9.30
CA ALA A 299 11.96 -0.49 9.52
C ALA A 299 10.91 0.37 10.26
N GLY A 300 11.25 1.62 10.61
CA GLY A 300 10.43 2.44 11.49
C GLY A 300 10.35 1.82 12.89
N ASP A 301 9.18 1.87 13.50
CA ASP A 301 8.93 1.29 14.84
C ASP A 301 8.49 -0.20 14.77
N ASP A 302 8.60 -0.84 13.62
CA ASP A 302 8.35 -2.28 13.50
C ASP A 302 9.51 -3.08 14.09
N PRO A 303 9.25 -4.13 14.90
CA PRO A 303 10.29 -4.97 15.49
C PRO A 303 10.94 -5.93 14.48
N ASP A 304 11.25 -5.43 13.29
CA ASP A 304 11.85 -6.18 12.20
C ASP A 304 13.35 -6.43 12.46
N VAL A 305 13.76 -7.69 12.46
CA VAL A 305 15.17 -8.09 12.65
C VAL A 305 16.08 -7.62 11.52
N THR A 306 15.52 -7.19 10.40
CA THR A 306 16.25 -6.62 9.25
C THR A 306 16.40 -5.10 9.34
N ASN A 307 16.00 -4.47 10.46
CA ASN A 307 16.24 -3.04 10.65
C ASN A 307 17.74 -2.73 10.72
N GLY A 308 18.17 -1.69 10.02
CA GLY A 308 19.57 -1.25 9.99
C GLY A 308 20.51 -2.04 9.06
N ILE A 309 20.02 -3.05 8.35
CA ILE A 309 20.86 -3.77 7.37
C ILE A 309 21.15 -2.93 6.13
N GLU A 310 22.30 -3.16 5.52
CA GLU A 310 22.61 -2.62 4.20
C GLU A 310 22.06 -3.55 3.10
N VAL A 311 21.22 -3.01 2.24
CA VAL A 311 20.79 -3.68 1.02
C VAL A 311 21.58 -3.08 -0.14
N ARG A 312 22.50 -3.85 -0.71
CA ARG A 312 23.46 -3.42 -1.74
C ARG A 312 22.97 -3.80 -3.13
N ALA A 313 23.25 -2.96 -4.11
CA ALA A 313 23.06 -3.28 -5.52
C ALA A 313 24.32 -2.96 -6.33
N LYS A 314 24.82 -3.94 -7.07
CA LYS A 314 25.85 -3.78 -8.09
C LYS A 314 25.21 -3.89 -9.47
N VAL A 315 25.42 -2.89 -10.31
CA VAL A 315 24.88 -2.83 -11.67
C VAL A 315 26.02 -2.79 -12.66
N ILE A 316 25.98 -3.69 -13.64
CA ILE A 316 26.94 -3.73 -14.75
C ILE A 316 26.20 -3.81 -16.07
N ALA A 317 26.74 -3.16 -17.10
CA ALA A 317 26.31 -3.37 -18.48
C ALA A 317 26.82 -4.73 -18.96
N SER A 318 25.96 -5.53 -19.57
CA SER A 318 26.30 -6.86 -20.06
C SER A 318 26.41 -6.84 -21.58
N ASP A 319 27.57 -7.10 -22.13
CA ASP A 319 27.73 -7.34 -23.56
C ASP A 319 27.00 -8.64 -23.93
N ASN A 320 26.35 -8.66 -25.09
CA ASN A 320 25.53 -9.80 -25.58
C ASN A 320 26.33 -11.12 -25.73
N HIS A 321 27.63 -11.13 -25.47
CA HIS A 321 28.51 -12.29 -25.56
C HIS A 321 28.87 -12.93 -24.21
N GLY A 322 28.47 -12.35 -23.07
CA GLY A 322 28.91 -12.75 -21.71
C GLY A 322 28.00 -13.76 -20.97
N LEU A 323 26.93 -14.26 -21.57
CA LEU A 323 26.17 -15.37 -21.01
C LEU A 323 26.86 -16.69 -21.37
N THR A 324 27.92 -17.03 -20.65
CA THR A 324 28.50 -18.35 -20.74
C THR A 324 27.51 -19.40 -20.27
N ARG A 325 27.35 -20.44 -21.06
CA ARG A 325 26.48 -21.62 -20.86
C ARG A 325 26.74 -22.42 -19.55
N THR A 326 27.54 -21.89 -18.66
CA THR A 326 28.01 -22.55 -17.42
C THR A 326 27.38 -22.00 -16.14
N ASP A 327 26.52 -20.96 -16.21
CA ASP A 327 25.71 -20.58 -15.06
C ASP A 327 24.46 -21.49 -14.99
N PRO A 328 24.33 -22.36 -13.96
CA PRO A 328 23.28 -23.39 -13.91
C PRO A 328 21.88 -22.85 -13.63
N ILE A 329 21.62 -21.55 -13.73
CA ILE A 329 20.41 -20.88 -13.21
C ILE A 329 19.75 -19.98 -14.25
N CYS A 330 19.79 -20.30 -15.53
CA CYS A 330 18.97 -19.63 -16.55
C CYS A 330 17.88 -20.57 -17.10
N ALA A 331 16.86 -20.83 -16.29
CA ALA A 331 15.62 -21.50 -16.76
C ALA A 331 14.61 -20.51 -17.38
N GLU A 332 15.01 -19.28 -17.72
CA GLU A 332 14.14 -18.36 -18.46
C GLU A 332 14.27 -18.59 -19.97
N LYS A 333 13.55 -19.59 -20.49
CA LYS A 333 13.43 -19.87 -21.94
C LYS A 333 12.68 -18.81 -22.76
N GLU A 334 12.14 -17.74 -22.15
CA GLU A 334 11.26 -16.77 -22.82
C GLU A 334 11.87 -15.37 -23.07
N VAL A 335 13.19 -15.21 -22.98
CA VAL A 335 13.85 -13.89 -22.90
C VAL A 335 14.18 -13.22 -24.25
N ARG A 336 13.65 -13.65 -25.41
CA ARG A 336 14.23 -13.14 -26.69
C ARG A 336 13.52 -12.00 -27.43
N ASN A 337 12.31 -11.53 -27.08
CA ASN A 337 11.60 -10.54 -27.93
C ASN A 337 10.72 -9.48 -27.25
N SER A 338 11.04 -8.93 -26.06
CA SER A 338 10.29 -7.85 -25.42
C SER A 338 11.19 -6.80 -24.74
N PRO A 339 10.86 -5.49 -24.75
CA PRO A 339 11.62 -4.44 -24.08
C PRO A 339 11.83 -4.63 -22.56
N GLN A 340 10.96 -5.41 -21.91
CA GLN A 340 11.11 -5.77 -20.49
C GLN A 340 12.35 -6.62 -20.17
N LYS A 341 13.10 -7.07 -21.20
CA LYS A 341 14.21 -8.01 -21.13
C LYS A 341 15.59 -7.38 -20.88
N SER A 342 15.65 -6.07 -20.75
CA SER A 342 16.92 -5.37 -20.60
C SER A 342 17.52 -5.39 -19.18
N VAL A 343 16.80 -5.89 -18.15
CA VAL A 343 17.25 -5.90 -16.75
C VAL A 343 17.15 -7.32 -16.17
N ALA A 344 18.31 -7.96 -15.97
CA ALA A 344 18.42 -9.24 -15.29
C ALA A 344 18.80 -9.05 -13.82
N ILE A 345 18.06 -9.69 -12.90
CA ILE A 345 18.20 -9.50 -11.45
C ILE A 345 18.68 -10.80 -10.80
N TYR A 346 19.76 -10.72 -10.02
CA TYR A 346 20.41 -11.83 -9.35
C TYR A 346 20.54 -11.58 -7.84
N GLY A 347 20.48 -12.66 -7.06
CA GLY A 347 20.87 -12.63 -5.65
C GLY A 347 22.37 -12.89 -5.52
N GLY A 348 23.04 -12.02 -4.75
CA GLY A 348 24.42 -12.15 -4.34
C GLY A 348 24.55 -12.65 -2.90
N GLU A 349 25.63 -12.27 -2.23
CA GLU A 349 25.93 -12.61 -0.85
C GLU A 349 24.78 -12.23 0.10
N GLY A 350 24.39 -13.14 1.01
CA GLY A 350 23.40 -12.92 2.04
C GLY A 350 21.96 -12.81 1.55
N VAL A 351 21.70 -12.94 0.24
CA VAL A 351 20.34 -13.14 -0.30
C VAL A 351 20.08 -14.63 -0.39
N GLY A 352 19.00 -15.07 0.26
CA GLY A 352 18.63 -16.49 0.31
C GLY A 352 18.19 -17.05 -1.04
N ARG A 353 17.93 -18.37 -1.06
CA ARG A 353 17.36 -19.07 -2.20
C ARG A 353 16.12 -19.82 -1.77
N PHE A 354 15.14 -19.90 -2.65
CA PHE A 354 13.99 -20.77 -2.45
C PHE A 354 14.44 -22.21 -2.55
N THR A 355 14.13 -23.04 -1.54
CA THR A 355 14.42 -24.47 -1.54
C THR A 355 13.16 -25.31 -1.67
N LEU A 356 11.99 -24.70 -1.49
CA LEU A 356 10.69 -25.34 -1.55
C LEU A 356 9.79 -24.68 -2.62
N PRO A 357 8.79 -25.45 -3.16
CA PRO A 357 7.76 -24.88 -4.02
C PRO A 357 6.78 -23.99 -3.22
N GLY A 358 5.91 -23.25 -3.92
CA GLY A 358 4.90 -22.36 -3.31
C GLY A 358 5.26 -20.88 -3.39
N PHE A 359 6.32 -20.56 -4.11
CA PHE A 359 6.71 -19.18 -4.47
C PHE A 359 6.47 -18.94 -5.97
N ASP A 360 6.52 -17.68 -6.39
CA ASP A 360 6.40 -17.30 -7.81
C ASP A 360 7.56 -17.83 -8.67
N TYR A 361 8.65 -18.23 -8.02
CA TYR A 361 9.86 -18.75 -8.68
C TYR A 361 10.20 -20.15 -8.17
N PRO A 362 10.80 -20.99 -9.03
CA PRO A 362 11.12 -22.37 -8.67
C PRO A 362 12.22 -22.47 -7.61
N PRO A 363 12.33 -23.61 -6.92
CA PRO A 363 13.46 -23.90 -6.04
C PRO A 363 14.82 -23.71 -6.76
N GLY A 364 15.79 -23.15 -6.04
CA GLY A 364 17.12 -22.78 -6.55
C GLY A 364 17.23 -21.30 -6.93
N GLU A 365 16.13 -20.62 -7.23
CA GLU A 365 16.12 -19.19 -7.52
C GLU A 365 16.43 -18.33 -6.29
N ALA A 366 17.02 -17.14 -6.53
CA ALA A 366 17.26 -16.17 -5.48
C ALA A 366 15.93 -15.72 -4.84
N ALA A 367 15.91 -15.64 -3.53
CA ALA A 367 14.73 -15.24 -2.75
C ALA A 367 14.44 -13.73 -2.87
N ILE A 368 14.27 -13.28 -4.11
CA ILE A 368 13.80 -11.95 -4.50
C ILE A 368 12.39 -12.14 -5.07
N ASN A 369 11.37 -11.74 -4.33
CA ASN A 369 9.98 -11.95 -4.71
C ASN A 369 9.59 -11.17 -5.98
N LYS A 370 8.42 -11.50 -6.52
CA LYS A 370 7.92 -10.92 -7.78
C LYS A 370 7.80 -9.40 -7.72
N ALA A 371 7.13 -8.86 -6.71
CA ALA A 371 6.93 -7.41 -6.59
C ALA A 371 8.24 -6.60 -6.52
N PRO A 372 9.25 -6.95 -5.69
CA PRO A 372 10.57 -6.32 -5.75
C PRO A 372 11.26 -6.41 -7.12
N ARG A 373 11.19 -7.57 -7.79
CA ARG A 373 11.78 -7.70 -9.15
C ARG A 373 11.09 -6.79 -10.16
N GLU A 374 9.77 -6.70 -10.13
CA GLU A 374 8.98 -5.81 -10.98
C GLU A 374 9.28 -4.34 -10.67
N MET A 375 9.35 -3.98 -9.39
CA MET A 375 9.67 -2.62 -8.94
C MET A 375 11.06 -2.18 -9.42
N ILE A 376 12.10 -3.02 -9.27
CA ILE A 376 13.45 -2.75 -9.79
C ILE A 376 13.40 -2.56 -11.31
N ARG A 377 12.77 -3.48 -12.05
CA ARG A 377 12.69 -3.41 -13.52
C ARG A 377 12.01 -2.13 -13.98
N HIS A 378 10.85 -1.82 -13.40
CA HIS A 378 10.06 -0.65 -13.78
C HIS A 378 10.82 0.67 -13.54
N ASN A 379 11.41 0.82 -12.36
CA ASN A 379 12.18 2.02 -12.04
C ASN A 379 13.42 2.19 -12.94
N LEU A 380 14.15 1.11 -13.21
CA LEU A 380 15.31 1.18 -14.09
C LEU A 380 14.92 1.46 -15.55
N GLN A 381 13.81 0.90 -16.03
CA GLN A 381 13.27 1.19 -17.37
C GLN A 381 12.92 2.67 -17.53
N THR A 382 12.33 3.29 -16.50
CA THR A 382 12.01 4.74 -16.51
C THR A 382 13.28 5.58 -16.68
N ILE A 383 14.39 5.21 -16.02
CA ILE A 383 15.68 5.88 -16.12
C ILE A 383 16.31 5.68 -17.50
N LEU A 384 16.15 4.48 -18.06
CA LEU A 384 16.74 4.10 -19.34
C LEU A 384 15.96 4.62 -20.55
N SER A 385 14.65 4.84 -20.41
CA SER A 385 13.75 5.22 -21.52
C SER A 385 14.22 6.45 -22.32
N PRO A 386 14.74 7.52 -21.72
CA PRO A 386 15.25 8.68 -22.48
C PRO A 386 16.53 8.39 -23.30
N LEU A 387 17.20 7.26 -23.07
CA LEU A 387 18.53 6.95 -23.58
C LEU A 387 18.53 5.87 -24.69
N THR A 388 17.40 5.65 -25.33
CA THR A 388 16.94 4.43 -26.03
C THR A 388 17.69 3.94 -27.26
N SER A 389 18.80 4.49 -27.71
CA SER A 389 19.40 3.98 -28.97
C SER A 389 20.51 2.94 -28.82
N HIS A 390 21.15 2.77 -27.67
CA HIS A 390 22.34 1.90 -27.56
C HIS A 390 22.60 1.28 -26.17
N LEU A 391 21.59 1.11 -25.29
CA LEU A 391 21.86 0.56 -23.97
C LEU A 391 21.93 -0.97 -23.99
N LEU A 392 23.04 -1.48 -23.48
CA LEU A 392 23.27 -2.89 -23.23
C LEU A 392 22.34 -3.41 -22.13
N PRO A 393 21.97 -4.71 -22.13
CA PRO A 393 21.26 -5.31 -21.02
C PRO A 393 21.98 -5.07 -19.70
N LEU A 394 21.24 -4.71 -18.66
CA LEU A 394 21.78 -4.52 -17.31
C LEU A 394 21.70 -5.80 -16.50
N LYS A 395 22.80 -6.13 -15.81
CA LYS A 395 22.83 -7.13 -14.75
C LYS A 395 22.84 -6.43 -13.40
N VAL A 396 21.81 -6.67 -12.59
CA VAL A 396 21.65 -6.13 -11.24
C VAL A 396 21.87 -7.28 -10.25
N THR A 397 22.84 -7.16 -9.36
CA THR A 397 23.09 -8.13 -8.29
C THR A 397 22.76 -7.48 -6.96
N ILE A 398 21.82 -8.05 -6.22
CA ILE A 398 21.41 -7.59 -4.88
C ILE A 398 22.14 -8.43 -3.84
N SER A 399 22.77 -7.78 -2.87
CA SER A 399 23.48 -8.43 -1.77
C SER A 399 23.14 -7.80 -0.42
N VAL A 400 23.23 -8.59 0.63
CA VAL A 400 22.99 -8.15 2.01
C VAL A 400 24.08 -8.73 2.90
N PRO A 401 25.07 -7.95 3.33
CA PRO A 401 26.07 -8.42 4.26
C PRO A 401 25.44 -9.05 5.48
N ASP A 402 26.03 -10.14 6.00
CA ASP A 402 25.56 -10.89 7.16
C ASP A 402 24.12 -11.45 7.05
N GLY A 403 23.55 -11.42 5.85
CA GLY A 403 22.16 -11.83 5.59
C GLY A 403 21.87 -13.28 5.96
N GLU A 404 22.85 -14.18 5.88
CA GLU A 404 22.69 -15.58 6.31
C GLU A 404 22.49 -15.70 7.84
N GLU A 405 23.26 -14.94 8.63
CA GLU A 405 23.13 -14.94 10.08
C GLU A 405 21.79 -14.31 10.50
N ILE A 406 21.43 -13.18 9.88
CA ILE A 406 20.18 -12.47 10.13
C ILE A 406 18.97 -13.37 9.81
N ALA A 407 19.01 -14.11 8.70
CA ALA A 407 17.94 -14.99 8.26
C ALA A 407 17.54 -16.04 9.29
N ARG A 408 18.49 -16.50 10.12
CA ARG A 408 18.22 -17.49 11.20
C ARG A 408 17.21 -16.99 12.23
N ARG A 409 17.05 -15.66 12.36
CA ARG A 409 16.10 -15.00 13.28
C ARG A 409 14.80 -14.59 12.61
N THR A 410 14.63 -14.88 11.32
CA THR A 410 13.42 -14.58 10.52
C THR A 410 12.55 -15.82 10.33
N PHE A 411 11.42 -15.65 9.65
CA PHE A 411 10.58 -16.77 9.20
C PHE A 411 11.19 -17.56 8.01
N ASN A 412 12.24 -17.07 7.36
CA ASN A 412 12.84 -17.66 6.17
C ASN A 412 13.10 -19.16 6.27
N PRO A 413 13.73 -19.68 7.37
CA PRO A 413 13.99 -21.11 7.48
C PRO A 413 12.72 -21.98 7.53
N ARG A 414 11.60 -21.42 8.01
CA ARG A 414 10.29 -22.10 8.02
C ARG A 414 9.67 -22.16 6.63
N LEU A 415 9.92 -21.14 5.83
CA LEU A 415 9.40 -21.02 4.46
C LEU A 415 10.27 -21.77 3.43
N GLY A 416 11.43 -22.32 3.84
CA GLY A 416 12.36 -22.94 2.90
C GLY A 416 13.11 -21.89 2.09
N VAL A 417 13.48 -20.78 2.73
CA VAL A 417 14.45 -19.82 2.19
C VAL A 417 15.75 -20.01 2.95
N GLU A 418 16.80 -20.43 2.28
CA GLU A 418 18.09 -20.79 2.87
C GLU A 418 19.23 -19.92 2.31
N GLY A 419 20.30 -19.77 3.10
CA GLY A 419 21.52 -19.04 2.70
C GLY A 419 21.44 -17.52 2.79
N GLY A 420 20.32 -16.96 3.28
CA GLY A 420 20.20 -15.52 3.46
C GLY A 420 18.77 -15.04 3.69
N ILE A 421 18.60 -13.72 3.70
CA ILE A 421 17.29 -13.10 3.82
C ILE A 421 16.55 -13.10 2.47
N SER A 422 15.24 -12.92 2.52
CA SER A 422 14.41 -12.65 1.34
C SER A 422 14.28 -11.15 1.07
N ILE A 423 14.28 -10.79 -0.22
CA ILE A 423 13.97 -9.44 -0.68
C ILE A 423 12.47 -9.40 -0.97
N ILE A 424 11.71 -8.76 -0.07
CA ILE A 424 10.24 -8.77 -0.07
C ILE A 424 9.68 -7.35 0.05
N GLY A 425 8.38 -7.22 -0.20
CA GLY A 425 7.61 -5.98 -0.03
C GLY A 425 6.57 -5.83 -1.14
N VAL A 426 5.30 -6.01 -0.80
CA VAL A 426 4.19 -5.86 -1.75
C VAL A 426 3.87 -4.39 -1.99
N SER A 427 3.78 -3.60 -0.93
CA SER A 427 3.52 -2.15 -1.00
C SER A 427 4.80 -1.30 -1.10
N GLY A 428 5.94 -1.85 -0.71
CA GLY A 428 7.21 -1.13 -0.58
C GLY A 428 7.42 -0.45 0.78
N ILE A 429 6.40 -0.32 1.60
CA ILE A 429 6.42 0.33 2.91
C ILE A 429 6.12 -0.68 4.02
N VAL A 430 6.82 -0.53 5.15
CA VAL A 430 6.53 -1.27 6.38
C VAL A 430 5.62 -0.41 7.26
N LYS A 431 4.42 -0.90 7.55
CA LYS A 431 3.54 -0.35 8.57
C LYS A 431 3.78 -1.13 9.87
N PRO A 432 4.19 -0.47 10.98
CA PRO A 432 4.46 -1.16 12.24
C PRO A 432 3.24 -1.93 12.74
N PHE A 433 3.46 -3.15 13.19
CA PHE A 433 2.42 -4.04 13.72
C PHE A 433 1.24 -4.27 12.75
N SER A 434 1.49 -4.33 11.44
CA SER A 434 0.45 -4.54 10.44
C SER A 434 -0.23 -5.91 10.59
N GLU A 435 -1.55 -5.90 10.85
CA GLU A 435 -2.38 -7.11 10.86
C GLU A 435 -2.40 -7.78 9.48
N GLU A 436 -2.48 -7.00 8.41
CA GLU A 436 -2.48 -7.49 7.02
C GLU A 436 -1.17 -8.23 6.69
N ALA A 437 -0.02 -7.65 7.04
CA ALA A 437 1.27 -8.29 6.80
C ALA A 437 1.42 -9.63 7.56
N PHE A 438 0.86 -9.70 8.78
CA PHE A 438 0.85 -10.95 9.54
C PHE A 438 -0.07 -12.00 8.88
N ILE A 439 -1.27 -11.62 8.44
CA ILE A 439 -2.21 -12.49 7.73
C ILE A 439 -1.61 -12.97 6.40
N ASP A 440 -0.92 -12.11 5.66
CA ASP A 440 -0.20 -12.49 4.44
C ASP A 440 0.91 -13.50 4.71
N SER A 441 1.60 -13.39 5.85
CA SER A 441 2.60 -14.38 6.26
C SER A 441 1.97 -15.74 6.57
N ILE A 442 0.78 -15.78 7.19
CA ILE A 442 -0.01 -17.01 7.39
C ILE A 442 -0.34 -17.64 6.05
N ARG A 443 -0.86 -16.84 5.11
CA ARG A 443 -1.20 -17.32 3.74
C ARG A 443 0.01 -17.94 3.07
N LYS A 444 1.14 -17.25 3.09
CA LYS A 444 2.38 -17.75 2.48
C LYS A 444 2.86 -19.06 3.10
N CYS A 445 2.81 -19.21 4.44
CA CYS A 445 3.14 -20.45 5.11
C CYS A 445 2.25 -21.61 4.65
N MET A 446 0.94 -21.38 4.50
CA MET A 446 0.01 -22.40 4.03
C MET A 446 0.19 -22.77 2.55
N GLU A 447 0.47 -21.78 1.69
CA GLU A 447 0.81 -22.01 0.28
C GLU A 447 2.03 -22.93 0.13
N VAL A 448 3.09 -22.64 0.89
CA VAL A 448 4.32 -23.47 0.88
C VAL A 448 4.04 -24.86 1.45
N ALA A 449 3.27 -24.99 2.53
CA ALA A 449 2.88 -26.27 3.09
C ALA A 449 2.12 -27.13 2.07
N LYS A 450 1.10 -26.55 1.43
CA LYS A 450 0.32 -27.22 0.37
C LYS A 450 1.18 -27.61 -0.83
N ALA A 451 1.98 -26.68 -1.34
CA ALA A 451 2.85 -26.92 -2.49
C ALA A 451 3.93 -27.99 -2.21
N SER A 452 4.33 -28.13 -0.93
CA SER A 452 5.23 -29.19 -0.45
C SER A 452 4.51 -30.54 -0.23
N GLY A 453 3.24 -30.66 -0.61
CA GLY A 453 2.48 -31.91 -0.56
C GLY A 453 1.86 -32.24 0.81
N SER A 454 1.81 -31.29 1.75
CA SER A 454 1.17 -31.53 3.04
C SER A 454 -0.35 -31.53 2.92
N GLU A 455 -1.00 -32.63 3.23
CA GLU A 455 -2.47 -32.75 3.28
C GLU A 455 -3.06 -32.14 4.55
N ARG A 456 -2.24 -31.94 5.60
CA ARG A 456 -2.65 -31.39 6.88
C ARG A 456 -1.83 -30.15 7.24
N VAL A 457 -2.49 -29.11 7.70
CA VAL A 457 -1.86 -27.94 8.31
C VAL A 457 -2.24 -27.91 9.80
N VAL A 458 -1.24 -27.77 10.66
CA VAL A 458 -1.39 -27.63 12.11
C VAL A 458 -1.23 -26.18 12.47
N ILE A 459 -2.32 -25.49 12.75
CA ILE A 459 -2.30 -24.09 13.14
C ILE A 459 -2.21 -23.95 14.65
N ASN A 460 -1.37 -23.02 15.12
CA ASN A 460 -1.10 -22.82 16.53
C ASN A 460 -0.82 -21.34 16.84
N SER A 461 -0.80 -20.98 18.12
CA SER A 461 -0.57 -19.58 18.53
C SER A 461 0.91 -19.21 18.70
N GLY A 462 1.82 -20.07 18.24
CA GLY A 462 3.26 -19.90 18.33
C GLY A 462 3.89 -20.56 19.57
N GLY A 463 5.20 -20.54 19.65
CA GLY A 463 6.05 -20.90 20.79
C GLY A 463 5.65 -22.14 21.58
N LYS A 464 4.94 -21.94 22.69
CA LYS A 464 4.59 -23.00 23.63
C LYS A 464 3.60 -24.01 23.02
N SER A 465 2.54 -23.53 22.36
CA SER A 465 1.53 -24.40 21.73
C SER A 465 2.10 -25.21 20.57
N GLU A 466 2.97 -24.60 19.75
CA GLU A 466 3.63 -25.28 18.64
C GLU A 466 4.45 -26.49 19.09
N ARG A 467 5.23 -26.31 20.18
CA ARG A 467 6.05 -27.40 20.71
C ARG A 467 5.23 -28.63 21.08
N PHE A 468 4.03 -28.44 21.65
CA PHE A 468 3.17 -29.55 22.07
C PHE A 468 2.50 -30.22 20.86
N VAL A 469 1.98 -29.46 19.90
CA VAL A 469 1.33 -30.06 18.72
C VAL A 469 2.33 -30.72 17.77
N LYS A 470 3.57 -30.25 17.70
CA LYS A 470 4.63 -30.93 16.92
C LYS A 470 4.92 -32.35 17.39
N ALA A 471 4.81 -32.61 18.67
CA ALA A 471 5.03 -33.94 19.22
C ALA A 471 3.98 -34.96 18.78
N LEU A 472 2.76 -34.51 18.44
CA LEU A 472 1.68 -35.36 17.92
C LEU A 472 1.81 -35.69 16.44
N TYR A 473 2.51 -34.86 15.68
CA TYR A 473 2.64 -35.01 14.22
C TYR A 473 4.12 -34.99 13.80
N PRO A 474 4.91 -35.98 14.25
CA PRO A 474 6.36 -36.00 14.00
C PRO A 474 6.72 -36.14 12.51
N ASP A 475 5.83 -36.72 11.72
CA ASP A 475 6.05 -36.98 10.30
C ASP A 475 5.66 -35.80 9.38
N LEU A 476 4.98 -34.79 9.93
CA LEU A 476 4.63 -33.60 9.15
C LEU A 476 5.87 -32.71 8.91
N PRO A 477 5.98 -32.14 7.71
CA PRO A 477 7.06 -31.20 7.41
C PRO A 477 6.93 -29.94 8.26
N LYS A 478 8.06 -29.26 8.52
CA LYS A 478 8.10 -28.04 9.35
C LYS A 478 7.13 -26.96 8.86
N GLN A 479 6.90 -26.90 7.55
CA GLN A 479 6.02 -25.94 6.90
C GLN A 479 4.55 -26.16 7.20
N ALA A 480 4.18 -27.38 7.60
CA ALA A 480 2.80 -27.70 7.98
C ALA A 480 2.37 -27.06 9.32
N PHE A 481 3.32 -26.56 10.10
CA PHE A 481 3.03 -25.90 11.38
C PHE A 481 3.00 -24.37 11.18
N VAL A 482 1.78 -23.81 11.16
CA VAL A 482 1.52 -22.39 10.86
C VAL A 482 1.13 -21.67 12.14
N GLU A 483 1.78 -20.53 12.40
CA GLU A 483 1.44 -19.67 13.52
C GLU A 483 0.33 -18.71 13.14
N TYR A 484 -0.85 -18.77 13.81
CA TYR A 484 -1.98 -17.87 13.55
C TYR A 484 -1.96 -16.61 14.43
N GLY A 485 -1.06 -16.49 15.39
CA GLY A 485 -1.06 -15.37 16.34
C GLY A 485 -2.40 -15.24 17.08
N ASN A 486 -3.25 -14.32 16.67
CA ASN A 486 -4.62 -14.12 17.19
C ASN A 486 -5.71 -14.33 16.15
N TYR A 487 -5.36 -14.51 14.87
CA TYR A 487 -6.25 -14.46 13.70
C TYR A 487 -6.77 -15.84 13.30
N ILE A 488 -7.46 -16.54 14.23
CA ILE A 488 -7.98 -17.90 13.99
C ILE A 488 -8.97 -17.87 12.82
N GLY A 489 -9.90 -16.91 12.78
CA GLY A 489 -10.91 -16.81 11.73
C GLY A 489 -10.31 -16.61 10.34
N GLU A 490 -9.37 -15.66 10.19
CA GLU A 490 -8.69 -15.42 8.92
C GLU A 490 -7.86 -16.63 8.49
N THR A 491 -7.20 -17.30 9.45
CA THR A 491 -6.45 -18.52 9.21
C THR A 491 -7.32 -19.65 8.67
N MET A 492 -8.54 -19.84 9.20
CA MET A 492 -9.49 -20.81 8.69
C MET A 492 -10.01 -20.48 7.29
N LYS A 493 -10.31 -19.20 7.03
CA LYS A 493 -10.72 -18.73 5.69
C LYS A 493 -9.62 -18.99 4.65
N ILE A 494 -8.37 -18.66 4.98
CA ILE A 494 -7.22 -18.93 4.11
C ILE A 494 -7.08 -20.42 3.83
N ALA A 495 -7.23 -21.28 4.83
CA ALA A 495 -7.19 -22.73 4.65
C ALA A 495 -8.29 -23.22 3.69
N HIS A 496 -9.51 -22.67 3.81
CA HIS A 496 -10.62 -22.94 2.89
C HIS A 496 -10.32 -22.48 1.46
N GLU A 497 -9.92 -21.23 1.27
CA GLU A 497 -9.56 -20.66 -0.04
C GLU A 497 -8.46 -21.45 -0.73
N LEU A 498 -7.48 -21.90 0.02
CA LEU A 498 -6.39 -22.75 -0.47
C LEU A 498 -6.80 -24.22 -0.63
N ASN A 499 -8.04 -24.61 -0.30
CA ASN A 499 -8.50 -26.00 -0.32
C ASN A 499 -7.56 -26.95 0.45
N ILE A 500 -7.21 -26.59 1.68
CA ILE A 500 -6.43 -27.47 2.58
C ILE A 500 -7.36 -28.59 3.09
N PRO A 501 -7.06 -29.88 2.86
CA PRO A 501 -7.99 -30.95 3.20
C PRO A 501 -8.19 -31.14 4.71
N LYS A 502 -7.13 -30.94 5.51
CA LYS A 502 -7.15 -31.21 6.95
C LYS A 502 -6.50 -30.06 7.73
N VAL A 503 -7.23 -29.52 8.68
CA VAL A 503 -6.74 -28.47 9.58
C VAL A 503 -6.79 -28.95 11.02
N THR A 504 -5.68 -28.84 11.74
CA THR A 504 -5.64 -29.09 13.19
C THR A 504 -5.39 -27.75 13.89
N LEU A 505 -6.31 -27.34 14.76
CA LEU A 505 -6.17 -26.14 15.59
C LEU A 505 -5.61 -26.54 16.97
N GLY A 506 -4.37 -26.17 17.24
CA GLY A 506 -3.78 -26.26 18.58
C GLY A 506 -4.01 -24.96 19.36
N VAL A 507 -4.83 -25.01 20.39
CA VAL A 507 -5.23 -23.80 21.14
C VAL A 507 -5.09 -24.00 22.65
N MET A 508 -4.59 -22.99 23.34
CA MET A 508 -4.52 -22.94 24.81
C MET A 508 -5.80 -22.29 25.37
N LEU A 509 -6.19 -22.65 26.60
CA LEU A 509 -7.47 -22.31 27.21
C LEU A 509 -7.81 -20.81 27.14
N GLY A 510 -6.81 -19.92 27.33
CA GLY A 510 -7.05 -18.48 27.30
C GLY A 510 -7.61 -17.95 25.98
N LYS A 511 -7.20 -18.54 24.84
CA LYS A 511 -7.76 -18.24 23.52
C LYS A 511 -8.97 -19.09 23.21
N ALA A 512 -9.01 -20.33 23.69
CA ALA A 512 -10.12 -21.25 23.46
C ALA A 512 -11.43 -20.72 24.05
N VAL A 513 -11.45 -20.17 25.26
CA VAL A 513 -12.66 -19.61 25.87
C VAL A 513 -13.19 -18.39 25.11
N LYS A 514 -12.32 -17.58 24.52
CA LYS A 514 -12.72 -16.45 23.67
C LYS A 514 -13.29 -16.95 22.34
N LEU A 515 -12.62 -17.93 21.72
CA LEU A 515 -13.10 -18.56 20.50
C LEU A 515 -14.45 -19.25 20.70
N ALA A 516 -14.62 -19.97 21.80
CA ALA A 516 -15.88 -20.61 22.18
C ALA A 516 -17.02 -19.61 22.37
N ALA A 517 -16.71 -18.38 22.83
CA ALA A 517 -17.66 -17.27 22.90
C ALA A 517 -17.90 -16.55 21.54
N GLY A 518 -17.35 -17.06 20.43
CA GLY A 518 -17.55 -16.53 19.08
C GLY A 518 -16.52 -15.53 18.61
N HIS A 519 -15.47 -15.26 19.38
CA HIS A 519 -14.43 -14.31 18.99
C HIS A 519 -13.36 -14.99 18.13
N LEU A 520 -13.44 -14.80 16.83
CA LEU A 520 -12.49 -15.35 15.82
C LEU A 520 -11.14 -14.63 15.80
N ASP A 521 -11.09 -13.37 16.28
CA ASP A 521 -9.86 -12.64 16.63
C ASP A 521 -9.75 -12.64 18.17
N THR A 522 -8.74 -13.34 18.68
CA THR A 522 -8.55 -13.56 20.13
C THR A 522 -7.64 -12.55 20.79
N HIS A 523 -7.32 -11.43 20.11
CA HIS A 523 -6.41 -10.40 20.62
C HIS A 523 -6.94 -9.76 21.90
N SER A 524 -6.08 -9.65 22.93
CA SER A 524 -6.47 -9.19 24.27
C SER A 524 -6.98 -7.73 24.34
N ARG A 525 -6.60 -6.89 23.36
CA ARG A 525 -7.10 -5.51 23.27
C ARG A 525 -8.50 -5.43 22.65
N LYS A 526 -8.87 -6.42 21.81
CA LYS A 526 -10.17 -6.46 21.13
C LYS A 526 -11.22 -7.26 21.90
N THR A 527 -10.78 -8.28 22.63
CA THR A 527 -11.69 -9.22 23.32
C THR A 527 -11.21 -9.52 24.73
N THR A 528 -12.13 -9.49 25.67
CA THR A 528 -11.91 -9.91 27.06
C THR A 528 -12.49 -11.31 27.29
N MET A 529 -12.13 -11.92 28.40
CA MET A 529 -12.70 -13.20 28.84
C MET A 529 -14.14 -12.96 29.34
N ASP A 530 -15.10 -13.69 28.80
CA ASP A 530 -16.49 -13.65 29.23
C ASP A 530 -16.72 -14.68 30.33
N LEU A 531 -16.78 -14.20 31.58
CA LEU A 531 -17.03 -15.06 32.75
C LEU A 531 -18.45 -15.67 32.74
N GLY A 532 -19.44 -14.96 32.19
CA GLY A 532 -20.82 -15.47 32.10
C GLY A 532 -20.88 -16.66 31.15
N PHE A 533 -20.24 -16.58 30.00
CA PHE A 533 -20.14 -17.68 29.05
C PHE A 533 -19.32 -18.86 29.60
N ILE A 534 -18.23 -18.60 30.32
CA ILE A 534 -17.47 -19.66 30.99
C ILE A 534 -18.34 -20.37 32.03
N GLN A 535 -19.14 -19.63 32.81
CA GLN A 535 -20.06 -20.21 33.78
C GLN A 535 -21.14 -21.10 33.11
N GLN A 536 -21.62 -20.69 31.93
CA GLN A 536 -22.52 -21.51 31.11
C GLN A 536 -21.85 -22.82 30.71
N MET A 537 -20.61 -22.79 30.14
CA MET A 537 -19.88 -23.98 29.74
C MET A 537 -19.61 -24.94 30.92
N LEU A 538 -19.35 -24.39 32.11
CA LEU A 538 -19.20 -25.18 33.33
C LEU A 538 -20.52 -25.89 33.69
N GLN A 539 -21.65 -25.18 33.63
CA GLN A 539 -22.99 -25.77 33.89
C GLN A 539 -23.32 -26.87 32.86
N GLU A 540 -23.06 -26.64 31.58
CA GLU A 540 -23.22 -27.65 30.53
C GLU A 540 -22.36 -28.90 30.79
N SER A 541 -21.18 -28.72 31.40
CA SER A 541 -20.28 -29.79 31.81
C SER A 541 -20.67 -30.46 33.14
N GLY A 542 -21.75 -30.00 33.80
CA GLY A 542 -22.16 -30.48 35.12
C GLY A 542 -21.19 -30.08 36.24
N ILE A 543 -20.46 -28.98 36.09
CA ILE A 543 -19.43 -28.51 37.04
C ILE A 543 -19.95 -27.27 37.77
N THR A 544 -19.94 -27.35 39.11
CA THR A 544 -20.33 -26.20 39.96
C THR A 544 -19.11 -25.74 40.73
N ILE A 545 -18.51 -24.63 40.31
CA ILE A 545 -17.40 -23.95 40.98
C ILE A 545 -17.62 -22.43 40.90
N ASP A 546 -17.09 -21.72 41.89
CA ASP A 546 -17.06 -20.27 41.87
C ASP A 546 -15.88 -19.78 41.00
N ILE A 547 -16.18 -18.88 40.03
CA ILE A 547 -15.20 -18.28 39.13
C ILE A 547 -15.23 -16.74 39.17
N SER A 548 -15.90 -16.15 40.16
CA SER A 548 -16.09 -14.70 40.26
C SER A 548 -14.81 -13.89 40.40
N ASP A 549 -13.76 -14.49 40.96
CA ASP A 549 -12.44 -13.89 41.23
C ASP A 549 -11.37 -14.28 40.20
N ILE A 550 -11.71 -15.06 39.16
CA ILE A 550 -10.76 -15.47 38.11
C ILE A 550 -10.41 -14.29 37.23
N THR A 551 -9.13 -14.04 37.07
CA THR A 551 -8.60 -13.03 36.14
C THR A 551 -8.01 -13.64 34.88
N LEU A 552 -7.57 -14.90 34.91
CA LEU A 552 -6.96 -15.61 33.80
C LEU A 552 -7.64 -16.98 33.60
N ALA A 553 -8.04 -17.28 32.37
CA ALA A 553 -8.70 -18.55 32.04
C ALA A 553 -7.89 -19.79 32.47
N ARG A 554 -6.54 -19.74 32.47
CA ARG A 554 -5.69 -20.85 32.91
C ARG A 554 -5.91 -21.26 34.39
N GLU A 555 -6.51 -20.40 35.21
CA GLU A 555 -6.83 -20.70 36.60
C GLU A 555 -7.90 -21.80 36.70
N LEU A 556 -8.75 -21.94 35.68
CA LEU A 556 -9.76 -23.01 35.58
C LEU A 556 -9.13 -24.41 35.69
N TRP A 557 -7.94 -24.62 35.09
CA TRP A 557 -7.23 -25.90 35.17
C TRP A 557 -6.95 -26.37 36.57
N LYS A 558 -6.82 -25.44 37.54
CA LYS A 558 -6.56 -25.74 38.94
C LYS A 558 -7.84 -25.84 39.77
N ARG A 559 -8.92 -25.14 39.35
CA ARG A 559 -10.19 -25.07 40.11
C ARG A 559 -11.13 -26.21 39.75
N ILE A 560 -11.13 -26.66 38.51
CA ILE A 560 -11.95 -27.78 38.05
C ILE A 560 -11.38 -29.09 38.62
N PRO A 561 -12.18 -29.95 39.29
CA PRO A 561 -11.76 -31.25 39.74
C PRO A 561 -11.14 -32.09 38.63
N THR A 562 -10.03 -32.78 38.89
CA THR A 562 -9.25 -33.50 37.89
C THR A 562 -10.10 -34.49 37.06
N GLY A 563 -11.06 -35.15 37.69
CA GLY A 563 -11.99 -36.09 37.01
C GLY A 563 -12.98 -35.44 36.08
N GLN A 564 -13.17 -34.11 36.14
CA GLN A 564 -14.13 -33.35 35.33
C GLN A 564 -13.44 -32.51 34.23
N LEU A 565 -12.10 -32.46 34.20
CA LEU A 565 -11.33 -31.67 33.23
C LEU A 565 -11.62 -32.13 31.77
N GLN A 566 -11.75 -33.44 31.55
CA GLN A 566 -12.04 -33.97 30.21
C GLN A 566 -13.40 -33.48 29.68
N ILE A 567 -14.44 -33.54 30.49
CA ILE A 567 -15.80 -33.11 30.10
C ILE A 567 -15.82 -31.59 29.82
N PHE A 568 -15.18 -30.80 30.67
CA PHE A 568 -15.06 -29.35 30.44
C PHE A 568 -14.30 -29.05 29.14
N ALA A 569 -13.16 -29.72 28.93
CA ALA A 569 -12.39 -29.56 27.71
C ALA A 569 -13.18 -29.90 26.44
N GLN A 570 -13.96 -30.98 26.48
CA GLN A 570 -14.84 -31.36 25.36
C GLN A 570 -15.94 -30.32 25.11
N THR A 571 -16.51 -29.73 26.17
CA THR A 571 -17.48 -28.64 26.03
C THR A 571 -16.87 -27.41 25.36
N VAL A 572 -15.68 -27.00 25.80
CA VAL A 572 -14.93 -25.89 25.18
C VAL A 572 -14.64 -26.16 23.71
N ILE A 573 -14.14 -27.38 23.38
CA ILE A 573 -13.81 -27.78 22.01
C ILE A 573 -15.06 -27.75 21.13
N ARG A 574 -16.20 -28.25 21.63
CA ARG A 574 -17.49 -28.25 20.89
C ARG A 574 -17.89 -26.82 20.51
N HIS A 575 -17.89 -25.89 21.47
CA HIS A 575 -18.21 -24.48 21.19
C HIS A 575 -17.19 -23.82 20.22
N CYS A 576 -15.91 -24.14 20.35
CA CYS A 576 -14.92 -23.69 19.36
C CYS A 576 -15.22 -24.21 17.95
N ALA A 577 -15.64 -25.48 17.83
CA ALA A 577 -15.97 -26.10 16.55
C ALA A 577 -17.20 -25.46 15.89
N GLU A 578 -18.22 -25.07 16.68
CA GLU A 578 -19.42 -24.38 16.19
C GLU A 578 -19.07 -23.09 15.42
N HIS A 579 -18.00 -22.38 15.82
CA HIS A 579 -17.57 -21.15 15.17
C HIS A 579 -16.53 -21.37 14.05
N CYS A 580 -15.74 -22.45 14.09
CA CYS A 580 -14.70 -22.70 13.12
C CYS A 580 -15.20 -23.52 11.91
N LEU A 581 -16.09 -24.51 12.11
CA LEU A 581 -16.57 -25.38 11.03
C LEU A 581 -17.24 -24.62 9.87
N PRO A 582 -18.05 -23.57 10.11
CA PRO A 582 -18.64 -22.79 9.02
C PRO A 582 -17.60 -22.10 8.11
N LEU A 583 -16.38 -21.86 8.63
CA LEU A 583 -15.29 -21.23 7.88
C LEU A 583 -14.46 -22.24 7.09
N LEU A 584 -14.67 -23.54 7.32
CA LEU A 584 -13.95 -24.64 6.66
C LEU A 584 -14.93 -25.71 6.14
N PRO A 585 -15.90 -25.37 5.28
CA PRO A 585 -17.04 -26.24 4.93
C PRO A 585 -16.63 -27.53 4.24
N ASN A 586 -15.48 -27.58 3.57
CA ASN A 586 -15.00 -28.74 2.80
C ASN A 586 -13.78 -29.43 3.42
N GLY A 587 -13.33 -28.98 4.61
CA GLY A 587 -12.13 -29.50 5.26
C GLY A 587 -12.45 -30.28 6.53
N GLU A 588 -11.57 -31.21 6.88
CA GLU A 588 -11.58 -31.91 8.18
C GLU A 588 -10.94 -31.02 9.23
N LEU A 589 -11.69 -30.67 10.28
CA LEU A 589 -11.19 -29.88 11.41
C LEU A 589 -10.98 -30.75 12.65
N THR A 590 -9.77 -30.71 13.20
CA THR A 590 -9.44 -31.27 14.51
C THR A 590 -9.08 -30.12 15.47
N ILE A 591 -9.66 -30.07 16.66
CA ILE A 591 -9.33 -29.06 17.67
C ILE A 591 -8.66 -29.73 18.87
N LEU A 592 -7.48 -29.27 19.20
CA LEU A 592 -6.66 -29.74 20.31
C LEU A 592 -6.59 -28.65 21.36
N LEU A 593 -7.28 -28.83 22.47
CA LEU A 593 -7.16 -27.94 23.63
C LEU A 593 -5.98 -28.37 24.48
N ILE A 594 -5.07 -27.44 24.77
CA ILE A 594 -3.78 -27.70 25.43
C ILE A 594 -3.76 -27.05 26.79
N ASP A 595 -3.41 -27.79 27.82
CA ASP A 595 -3.19 -27.24 29.15
C ASP A 595 -1.77 -26.65 29.34
N ASP A 596 -1.54 -26.05 30.50
CA ASP A 596 -0.24 -25.43 30.82
C ASP A 596 0.94 -26.41 30.91
N ASN A 597 0.68 -27.69 31.12
CA ASN A 597 1.67 -28.76 31.23
C ASN A 597 1.88 -29.50 29.88
N GLY A 598 1.10 -29.19 28.88
CA GLY A 598 1.15 -29.82 27.56
C GLY A 598 0.26 -31.05 27.42
N LYS A 599 -0.62 -31.32 28.40
CA LYS A 599 -1.68 -32.32 28.20
C LYS A 599 -2.67 -31.82 27.17
N ILE A 600 -2.99 -32.69 26.25
CA ILE A 600 -3.87 -32.41 25.12
C ILE A 600 -5.21 -33.09 25.36
N TYR A 601 -6.29 -32.33 25.08
CA TYR A 601 -7.66 -32.80 25.10
C TYR A 601 -8.23 -32.69 23.69
N GLU A 602 -8.93 -33.73 23.26
CA GLU A 602 -9.61 -33.83 21.96
C GLU A 602 -10.98 -34.50 22.13
N ILE A 603 -11.85 -34.38 21.13
CA ILE A 603 -13.17 -35.05 21.11
C ILE A 603 -13.01 -36.42 20.42
#